data_1efdfb2dbefb86f8890777d6dea60576
#
_entry.id   1efdfb2dbefb86f8890777d6dea60576
#
_cell.length_a   1.000
_cell.length_b   1.000
_cell.length_c   1.000
_cell.angle_alpha   90.00
_cell.angle_beta   90.00
_cell.angle_gamma   90.00
#
_symmetry.space_group_name_H-M   'P 1'
#
loop_
_entity.id
_entity.type
_entity.pdbx_description
1 polymer ?
#
loop_
_entity_poly.entity_id
_entity_poly.type
_entity_poly.pdbx_seq_one_letter_code
_entity_poly.pdbx_strand_id
1 'polypeptide(L)'
;VYKRQAYDRNVEIRTQKTYALQGGLGMATYLLHTSLLLLPERAMIPRLQDERIGYFTLDYQDFDVNPYAVQRTRVINRWRLEPAPGDRERYFRGELVEPLQPIVFYIDPAVPRQWVKYMIQGVNAWQAAFEKAGFKNAIYAREAPAPEEDPEWSAEDGRYSVIDYKASDVANAFGKILCDPRSGEIIQSRIHFHHSLLQLLQSWYFVQGAPLDTAARSFPLGEEQMGNMIRMIISHEVGHAIGLTHNFGGTSGFSADQLRNADFLKTNGHTTSIMDYTRLNYVVQPEDGIAPELLIPRIGVYDEWAVEWGYRLYPGVKDARQETALLDRLVVEKSQDPRLRFGREDTPADPRFQAEDLGNDPMIANQLGIANLQLVMKYLKEWTGGRVEEMALLHKEVFYQYRRYLGHVLKWIGGVYETPAGKKVNGCLLYTSPSP
;
A
#
# COMPACT_ATOMS: atom_id res chain seq x y z
N VAL A 1 37.08 -8.45 0.11
CA VAL A 1 36.81 -9.30 -1.08
C VAL A 1 35.79 -8.59 -1.93
N TYR A 2 36.08 -8.48 -3.23
CA TYR A 2 35.19 -7.87 -4.23
C TYR A 2 34.77 -8.95 -5.23
N LYS A 3 33.45 -9.03 -5.50
CA LYS A 3 32.94 -9.74 -6.66
C LYS A 3 32.17 -8.72 -7.50
N ARG A 4 32.49 -8.63 -8.80
CA ARG A 4 31.80 -7.77 -9.75
C ARG A 4 31.17 -8.64 -10.81
N GLN A 5 29.96 -8.26 -11.21
CA GLN A 5 29.27 -8.87 -12.34
C GLN A 5 28.67 -7.73 -13.16
N ALA A 6 29.01 -7.68 -14.44
CA ALA A 6 28.51 -6.67 -15.37
C ALA A 6 27.51 -7.32 -16.32
N TYR A 7 26.40 -6.64 -16.53
CA TYR A 7 25.36 -6.97 -17.49
C TYR A 7 25.17 -5.78 -18.43
N ASP A 8 24.36 -5.94 -19.45
CA ASP A 8 24.12 -4.88 -20.46
C ASP A 8 23.60 -3.56 -19.88
N ARG A 9 22.88 -3.61 -18.75
CA ARG A 9 22.20 -2.47 -18.15
C ARG A 9 22.56 -2.20 -16.69
N ASN A 10 23.38 -3.04 -16.06
CA ASN A 10 23.78 -2.84 -14.68
C ASN A 10 25.13 -3.47 -14.34
N VAL A 11 25.71 -2.98 -13.25
CA VAL A 11 26.90 -3.55 -12.63
C VAL A 11 26.58 -3.86 -11.17
N GLU A 12 26.77 -5.11 -10.77
CA GLU A 12 26.58 -5.57 -9.41
C GLU A 12 27.92 -5.70 -8.70
N ILE A 13 28.07 -5.04 -7.56
CA ILE A 13 29.30 -5.01 -6.77
C ILE A 13 29.02 -5.57 -5.37
N ARG A 14 29.62 -6.71 -5.05
CA ARG A 14 29.59 -7.29 -3.70
C ARG A 14 30.87 -6.99 -2.98
N THR A 15 30.79 -6.41 -1.79
CA THR A 15 31.94 -6.01 -0.99
C THR A 15 31.78 -6.53 0.43
N GLN A 16 32.77 -7.28 0.91
CA GLN A 16 32.83 -7.66 2.32
C GLN A 16 33.69 -6.65 3.08
N LYS A 17 33.12 -6.01 4.11
CA LYS A 17 33.80 -5.03 4.95
C LYS A 17 33.66 -5.39 6.42
N THR A 18 34.73 -5.24 7.17
CA THR A 18 34.76 -5.45 8.61
C THR A 18 34.92 -4.11 9.32
N TYR A 19 34.06 -3.81 10.26
CA TYR A 19 34.06 -2.58 11.04
C TYR A 19 34.27 -2.87 12.52
N ALA A 20 34.97 -1.99 13.21
CA ALA A 20 34.99 -1.98 14.67
C ALA A 20 33.63 -1.54 15.21
N LEU A 21 33.12 -2.24 16.21
CA LEU A 21 31.90 -1.84 16.89
C LEU A 21 32.17 -0.64 17.80
N GLN A 22 31.21 0.29 17.91
CA GLN A 22 31.33 1.41 18.84
C GLN A 22 31.49 0.92 20.27
N GLY A 23 32.43 1.50 21.02
CA GLY A 23 32.73 1.10 22.36
C GLY A 23 33.83 0.02 22.51
N GLY A 24 34.50 -0.38 21.43
CA GLY A 24 35.66 -1.31 21.48
C GLY A 24 35.28 -2.77 21.75
N LEU A 25 34.00 -3.13 21.66
CA LEU A 25 33.47 -4.46 22.03
C LEU A 25 33.54 -5.50 20.89
N GLY A 26 34.40 -5.31 19.90
CA GLY A 26 34.61 -6.32 18.88
C GLY A 26 34.57 -5.79 17.45
N MET A 27 34.53 -6.72 16.47
CA MET A 27 34.47 -6.45 15.04
C MET A 27 33.21 -7.07 14.45
N ALA A 28 32.54 -6.38 13.52
CA ALA A 28 31.41 -6.92 12.75
C ALA A 28 31.76 -6.89 11.26
N THR A 29 31.49 -7.99 10.58
CA THR A 29 31.72 -8.13 9.14
C THR A 29 30.38 -8.07 8.42
N TYR A 30 30.29 -7.19 7.44
CA TYR A 30 29.10 -6.98 6.60
C TYR A 30 29.41 -7.35 5.16
N LEU A 31 28.46 -8.03 4.52
CA LEU A 31 28.41 -8.17 3.08
C LEU A 31 27.53 -7.03 2.54
N LEU A 32 28.15 -6.13 1.77
CA LEU A 32 27.48 -5.00 1.14
C LEU A 32 27.26 -5.31 -0.35
N HIS A 33 26.06 -5.05 -0.81
CA HIS A 33 25.72 -5.14 -2.21
C HIS A 33 25.39 -3.75 -2.75
N THR A 34 25.95 -3.39 -3.89
CA THR A 34 25.72 -2.13 -4.60
C THR A 34 25.40 -2.41 -6.05
N SER A 35 24.24 -1.97 -6.49
CA SER A 35 23.83 -2.05 -7.89
C SER A 35 23.97 -0.69 -8.55
N LEU A 36 24.62 -0.64 -9.70
CA LEU A 36 24.68 0.53 -10.56
C LEU A 36 23.83 0.24 -11.79
N LEU A 37 22.69 0.90 -11.93
CA LEU A 37 21.76 0.71 -13.03
C LEU A 37 21.91 1.82 -14.08
N LEU A 38 21.94 1.43 -15.35
CA LEU A 38 21.90 2.37 -16.47
C LEU A 38 20.45 2.92 -16.58
N LEU A 39 20.33 4.23 -16.46
CA LEU A 39 19.06 4.92 -16.68
C LEU A 39 18.57 4.76 -18.13
N PRO A 40 17.25 4.77 -18.39
CA PRO A 40 16.71 4.78 -19.72
C PRO A 40 17.29 5.94 -20.55
N GLU A 41 17.66 5.69 -21.79
CA GLU A 41 18.21 6.72 -22.70
C GLU A 41 17.25 7.91 -22.82
N ARG A 42 15.96 7.61 -23.03
CA ARG A 42 14.90 8.60 -23.07
C ARG A 42 14.15 8.61 -21.74
N ALA A 43 14.21 9.70 -20.99
CA ALA A 43 13.42 9.89 -19.80
C ALA A 43 11.91 9.84 -20.11
N MET A 44 11.13 9.25 -19.20
CA MET A 44 9.66 9.29 -19.25
C MET A 44 9.15 10.73 -19.12
N ILE A 45 8.03 11.07 -19.74
CA ILE A 45 7.36 12.36 -19.47
C ILE A 45 6.93 12.38 -18.01
N PRO A 46 7.47 13.31 -17.18
CA PRO A 46 7.10 13.37 -15.77
C PRO A 46 5.63 13.78 -15.62
N ARG A 47 4.98 13.29 -14.57
CA ARG A 47 3.64 13.73 -14.16
C ARG A 47 3.76 14.57 -12.90
N LEU A 48 3.23 15.80 -12.94
CA LEU A 48 3.28 16.70 -11.80
C LEU A 48 2.34 16.20 -10.69
N GLN A 49 2.78 16.38 -9.44
CA GLN A 49 1.97 16.03 -8.28
C GLN A 49 0.68 16.86 -8.23
N ASP A 50 -0.39 16.20 -7.82
CA ASP A 50 -1.61 16.81 -7.32
C ASP A 50 -1.82 16.37 -5.86
N GLU A 51 -1.94 17.31 -4.93
CA GLU A 51 -2.05 17.00 -3.49
C GLU A 51 -3.37 16.30 -3.11
N ARG A 52 -4.32 16.22 -4.05
CA ARG A 52 -5.59 15.51 -3.89
C ARG A 52 -5.48 14.02 -4.24
N ILE A 53 -4.31 13.57 -4.72
CA ILE A 53 -4.02 12.16 -5.07
C ILE A 53 -2.71 11.74 -4.42
N GLY A 54 -2.73 10.61 -3.72
CA GLY A 54 -1.62 10.13 -2.91
C GLY A 54 -0.53 9.39 -3.69
N TYR A 55 0.49 10.10 -4.14
CA TYR A 55 1.68 9.52 -4.76
C TYR A 55 2.95 9.94 -4.04
N PHE A 56 3.94 9.03 -3.93
CA PHE A 56 5.31 9.41 -3.62
C PHE A 56 5.86 10.33 -4.71
N THR A 57 6.73 11.26 -4.32
CA THR A 57 7.26 12.26 -5.23
C THR A 57 8.77 12.35 -5.17
N LEU A 58 9.36 12.76 -6.30
CA LEU A 58 10.68 13.37 -6.35
C LEU A 58 10.51 14.88 -6.43
N ASP A 59 11.30 15.57 -5.64
CA ASP A 59 11.32 17.02 -5.57
C ASP A 59 12.60 17.54 -6.19
N TYR A 60 12.51 18.57 -7.03
CA TYR A 60 13.67 19.33 -7.47
C TYR A 60 13.41 20.83 -7.43
N GLN A 61 14.49 21.57 -7.30
CA GLN A 61 14.46 23.01 -7.31
C GLN A 61 14.66 23.51 -8.75
N ASP A 62 13.69 24.24 -9.25
CA ASP A 62 13.69 24.78 -10.60
C ASP A 62 14.05 26.27 -10.54
N PHE A 63 15.16 26.64 -11.15
CA PHE A 63 15.69 28.01 -11.21
C PHE A 63 15.26 28.74 -12.50
N ASP A 64 14.76 28.00 -13.50
CA ASP A 64 14.48 28.55 -14.83
C ASP A 64 13.05 29.09 -14.94
N VAL A 65 12.14 28.60 -14.10
CA VAL A 65 10.72 28.99 -14.14
C VAL A 65 10.48 30.39 -13.60
N ASN A 66 11.27 30.82 -12.61
CA ASN A 66 11.15 32.14 -12.01
C ASN A 66 12.55 32.75 -11.77
N PRO A 67 12.91 33.85 -12.46
CA PRO A 67 14.25 34.45 -12.34
C PRO A 67 14.50 35.09 -10.97
N TYR A 68 13.48 35.25 -10.13
CA TYR A 68 13.59 35.93 -8.83
C TYR A 68 13.44 35.00 -7.63
N ALA A 69 12.97 33.76 -7.85
CA ALA A 69 12.74 32.81 -6.77
C ALA A 69 12.84 31.36 -7.26
N VAL A 70 13.47 30.51 -6.46
CA VAL A 70 13.50 29.08 -6.71
C VAL A 70 12.08 28.50 -6.59
N GLN A 71 11.63 27.79 -7.60
CA GLN A 71 10.38 27.02 -7.54
C GLN A 71 10.69 25.56 -7.23
N ARG A 72 9.93 25.00 -6.30
CA ARG A 72 9.95 23.55 -6.02
C ARG A 72 8.97 22.86 -6.94
N THR A 73 9.47 21.98 -7.79
CA THR A 73 8.66 21.13 -8.66
C THR A 73 8.65 19.72 -8.11
N ARG A 74 7.46 19.13 -8.02
CA ARG A 74 7.24 17.76 -7.56
C ARG A 74 6.67 16.93 -8.68
N VAL A 75 7.31 15.80 -8.94
CA VAL A 75 6.85 14.80 -9.90
C VAL A 75 6.54 13.50 -9.18
N ILE A 76 5.46 12.83 -9.57
CA ILE A 76 5.08 11.57 -8.94
C ILE A 76 6.01 10.43 -9.37
N ASN A 77 6.20 9.47 -8.49
CA ASN A 77 6.88 8.22 -8.80
C ASN A 77 5.89 7.23 -9.40
N ARG A 78 6.18 6.72 -10.61
CA ARG A 78 5.33 5.73 -11.28
C ARG A 78 6.13 4.90 -12.29
N TRP A 79 5.66 3.71 -12.60
CA TRP A 79 6.23 2.90 -13.67
C TRP A 79 5.91 3.49 -15.04
N ARG A 80 6.77 3.23 -16.01
CA ARG A 80 6.49 3.55 -17.40
C ARG A 80 5.61 2.46 -18.01
N LEU A 81 4.34 2.75 -18.23
CA LEU A 81 3.44 1.91 -18.99
C LEU A 81 3.07 2.62 -20.29
N GLU A 82 3.48 2.04 -21.39
CA GLU A 82 3.19 2.55 -22.74
C GLU A 82 2.64 1.39 -23.59
N PRO A 83 1.62 1.61 -24.44
CA PRO A 83 1.18 0.60 -25.37
C PRO A 83 2.27 0.33 -26.41
N ALA A 84 2.34 -0.91 -26.91
CA ALA A 84 3.17 -1.21 -28.06
C ALA A 84 2.82 -0.28 -29.24
N PRO A 85 3.78 0.05 -30.12
CA PRO A 85 3.54 0.98 -31.24
C PRO A 85 2.31 0.62 -32.08
N GLY A 86 2.08 -0.67 -32.33
CA GLY A 86 0.92 -1.16 -33.08
C GLY A 86 -0.42 -1.10 -32.36
N ASP A 87 -0.40 -0.98 -31.01
CA ASP A 87 -1.60 -0.94 -30.17
C ASP A 87 -1.99 0.48 -29.74
N ARG A 88 -1.17 1.47 -30.07
CA ARG A 88 -1.37 2.86 -29.61
C ARG A 88 -2.72 3.44 -30.03
N GLU A 89 -3.17 3.21 -31.24
CA GLU A 89 -4.46 3.68 -31.70
C GLU A 89 -5.62 2.96 -31.00
N ARG A 90 -5.48 1.66 -30.78
CA ARG A 90 -6.47 0.86 -30.05
C ARG A 90 -6.61 1.36 -28.63
N TYR A 91 -5.49 1.61 -27.95
CA TYR A 91 -5.48 2.19 -26.59
C TYR A 91 -6.23 3.52 -26.54
N PHE A 92 -5.96 4.46 -27.47
CA PHE A 92 -6.63 5.75 -27.47
C PHE A 92 -8.10 5.69 -27.92
N ARG A 93 -8.56 4.60 -28.52
CA ARG A 93 -10.00 4.31 -28.73
C ARG A 93 -10.66 3.70 -27.47
N GLY A 94 -9.92 3.47 -26.39
CA GLY A 94 -10.45 2.91 -25.15
C GLY A 94 -10.45 1.38 -25.09
N GLU A 95 -9.74 0.70 -26.02
CA GLU A 95 -9.53 -0.74 -25.93
C GLU A 95 -8.46 -1.07 -24.90
N LEU A 96 -8.63 -2.18 -24.14
CA LEU A 96 -7.59 -2.69 -23.26
C LEU A 96 -6.46 -3.31 -24.09
N VAL A 97 -5.24 -2.83 -23.84
CA VAL A 97 -4.00 -3.35 -24.49
C VAL A 97 -2.98 -3.80 -23.45
N GLU A 98 -2.05 -4.61 -23.86
CA GLU A 98 -0.90 -4.95 -23.01
C GLU A 98 0.14 -3.83 -23.09
N PRO A 99 0.79 -3.49 -21.97
CA PRO A 99 1.91 -2.56 -22.00
C PRO A 99 3.12 -3.20 -22.69
N LEU A 100 3.96 -2.36 -23.30
CA LEU A 100 5.22 -2.80 -23.92
C LEU A 100 6.13 -3.52 -22.91
N GLN A 101 6.13 -3.05 -21.67
CA GLN A 101 6.84 -3.66 -20.54
C GLN A 101 5.90 -3.70 -19.34
N PRO A 102 5.45 -4.89 -18.92
CA PRO A 102 4.64 -5.04 -17.70
C PRO A 102 5.52 -4.91 -16.45
N ILE A 103 4.88 -4.60 -15.33
CA ILE A 103 5.49 -4.60 -14.00
C ILE A 103 5.54 -6.04 -13.51
N VAL A 104 6.73 -6.59 -13.32
CA VAL A 104 6.92 -7.99 -12.92
C VAL A 104 7.63 -8.08 -11.58
N PHE A 105 7.00 -8.76 -10.61
CA PHE A 105 7.63 -9.11 -9.35
C PHE A 105 8.04 -10.58 -9.34
N TYR A 106 9.24 -10.84 -8.84
CA TYR A 106 9.71 -12.19 -8.60
C TYR A 106 9.57 -12.53 -7.12
N ILE A 107 9.06 -13.72 -6.82
CA ILE A 107 9.02 -14.23 -5.46
C ILE A 107 10.37 -14.89 -5.15
N ASP A 108 11.03 -14.41 -4.09
CA ASP A 108 12.32 -14.96 -3.64
C ASP A 108 12.16 -16.44 -3.27
N PRO A 109 13.08 -17.33 -3.70
CA PRO A 109 13.09 -18.73 -3.30
C PRO A 109 13.12 -18.97 -1.77
N ALA A 110 13.55 -17.98 -0.98
CA ALA A 110 13.53 -18.04 0.49
C ALA A 110 12.11 -17.95 1.08
N VAL A 111 11.10 -17.56 0.30
CA VAL A 111 9.70 -17.52 0.76
C VAL A 111 9.22 -18.95 1.05
N PRO A 112 8.65 -19.24 2.24
CA PRO A 112 8.03 -20.53 2.52
C PRO A 112 6.98 -20.89 1.48
N ARG A 113 7.03 -22.12 0.93
CA ARG A 113 6.21 -22.56 -0.21
C ARG A 113 4.72 -22.33 -0.03
N GLN A 114 4.22 -22.51 1.19
CA GLN A 114 2.80 -22.28 1.52
C GLN A 114 2.35 -20.82 1.31
N TRP A 115 3.25 -19.83 1.39
CA TRP A 115 2.93 -18.42 1.26
C TRP A 115 3.05 -17.87 -0.16
N VAL A 116 3.78 -18.56 -1.04
CA VAL A 116 4.06 -18.10 -2.42
C VAL A 116 2.77 -17.76 -3.17
N LYS A 117 1.77 -18.65 -3.16
CA LYS A 117 0.49 -18.45 -3.85
C LYS A 117 -0.24 -17.17 -3.39
N TYR A 118 -0.19 -16.86 -2.08
CA TYR A 118 -0.85 -15.67 -1.52
C TYR A 118 -0.10 -14.38 -1.86
N MET A 119 1.22 -14.42 -1.91
CA MET A 119 2.02 -13.28 -2.36
C MET A 119 1.77 -12.97 -3.83
N ILE A 120 1.73 -13.99 -4.70
CA ILE A 120 1.37 -13.84 -6.11
C ILE A 120 -0.05 -13.23 -6.24
N GLN A 121 -1.02 -13.73 -5.49
CA GLN A 121 -2.38 -13.19 -5.49
C GLN A 121 -2.42 -11.71 -5.05
N GLY A 122 -1.62 -11.32 -4.06
CA GLY A 122 -1.54 -9.94 -3.60
C GLY A 122 -1.06 -8.96 -4.67
N VAL A 123 -0.06 -9.37 -5.46
CA VAL A 123 0.41 -8.58 -6.62
C VAL A 123 -0.65 -8.54 -7.71
N ASN A 124 -1.18 -9.71 -8.09
CA ASN A 124 -2.09 -9.85 -9.23
C ASN A 124 -3.44 -9.15 -8.98
N ALA A 125 -3.81 -8.89 -7.72
CA ALA A 125 -5.01 -8.15 -7.37
C ALA A 125 -5.05 -6.73 -7.99
N TRP A 126 -3.91 -6.14 -8.28
CA TRP A 126 -3.81 -4.80 -8.89
C TRP A 126 -4.15 -4.77 -10.39
N GLN A 127 -4.27 -5.91 -11.06
CA GLN A 127 -4.58 -5.93 -12.50
C GLN A 127 -5.86 -5.16 -12.84
N ALA A 128 -6.92 -5.32 -12.05
CA ALA A 128 -8.18 -4.60 -12.26
C ALA A 128 -8.02 -3.07 -12.19
N ALA A 129 -7.16 -2.57 -11.29
CA ALA A 129 -6.87 -1.14 -11.21
C ALA A 129 -6.13 -0.64 -12.48
N PHE A 130 -5.20 -1.41 -13.02
CA PHE A 130 -4.52 -1.05 -14.27
C PHE A 130 -5.42 -1.14 -15.50
N GLU A 131 -6.45 -2.00 -15.50
CA GLU A 131 -7.47 -2.00 -16.55
C GLU A 131 -8.25 -0.69 -16.60
N LYS A 132 -8.48 -0.01 -15.45
CA LYS A 132 -9.03 1.37 -15.45
C LYS A 132 -8.11 2.36 -16.16
N ALA A 133 -6.81 2.15 -16.13
CA ALA A 133 -5.84 2.94 -16.86
C ALA A 133 -5.71 2.54 -18.36
N GLY A 134 -6.41 1.50 -18.82
CA GLY A 134 -6.41 1.01 -20.19
C GLY A 134 -5.42 -0.12 -20.48
N PHE A 135 -4.79 -0.70 -19.45
CA PHE A 135 -3.78 -1.74 -19.59
C PHE A 135 -4.24 -3.06 -18.96
N LYS A 136 -4.34 -4.12 -19.75
CA LYS A 136 -4.48 -5.50 -19.26
C LYS A 136 -3.10 -6.15 -19.08
N ASN A 137 -2.99 -7.12 -18.19
CA ASN A 137 -1.74 -7.84 -17.87
C ASN A 137 -0.58 -6.90 -17.52
N ALA A 138 -0.88 -5.74 -16.94
CA ALA A 138 0.10 -4.68 -16.68
C ALA A 138 1.01 -4.99 -15.48
N ILE A 139 0.54 -5.79 -14.53
CA ILE A 139 1.28 -6.17 -13.33
C ILE A 139 1.02 -7.63 -12.99
N TYR A 140 2.06 -8.37 -12.64
CA TYR A 140 1.94 -9.73 -12.12
C TYR A 140 3.17 -10.16 -11.34
N ALA A 141 3.02 -11.22 -10.53
CA ALA A 141 4.15 -11.88 -9.90
C ALA A 141 4.32 -13.30 -10.43
N ARG A 142 5.56 -13.79 -10.38
CA ARG A 142 5.94 -15.17 -10.66
C ARG A 142 7.06 -15.61 -9.73
N GLU A 143 7.21 -16.90 -9.58
CA GLU A 143 8.36 -17.45 -8.86
C GLU A 143 9.67 -17.09 -9.59
N ALA A 144 10.76 -16.98 -8.84
CA ALA A 144 12.08 -16.86 -9.40
C ALA A 144 12.39 -18.06 -10.33
N PRO A 145 13.11 -17.85 -11.43
CA PRO A 145 13.49 -18.95 -12.30
C PRO A 145 14.36 -19.97 -11.54
N ALA A 146 14.25 -21.23 -11.91
CA ALA A 146 15.13 -22.26 -11.39
C ALA A 146 16.58 -22.01 -11.86
N PRO A 147 17.61 -22.43 -11.10
CA PRO A 147 19.02 -22.26 -11.52
C PRO A 147 19.35 -22.89 -12.88
N GLU A 148 18.59 -23.90 -13.30
CA GLU A 148 18.72 -24.56 -14.61
C GLU A 148 18.15 -23.71 -15.76
N GLU A 149 17.15 -22.84 -15.46
CA GLU A 149 16.51 -21.95 -16.44
C GLU A 149 17.29 -20.65 -16.60
N ASP A 150 17.76 -20.07 -15.49
CA ASP A 150 18.58 -18.85 -15.47
C ASP A 150 19.63 -18.93 -14.36
N PRO A 151 20.83 -19.48 -14.65
CA PRO A 151 21.90 -19.61 -13.66
C PRO A 151 22.50 -18.28 -13.20
N GLU A 152 22.22 -17.18 -13.91
CA GLU A 152 22.70 -15.84 -13.57
C GLU A 152 21.68 -15.03 -12.75
N TRP A 153 20.44 -15.51 -12.64
CA TRP A 153 19.41 -14.82 -11.87
C TRP A 153 19.79 -14.70 -10.38
N SER A 154 19.54 -13.55 -9.82
CA SER A 154 19.76 -13.32 -8.38
C SER A 154 18.68 -12.38 -7.84
N ALA A 155 18.14 -12.70 -6.68
CA ALA A 155 17.22 -11.82 -5.97
C ALA A 155 17.87 -10.46 -5.59
N GLU A 156 19.19 -10.37 -5.57
CA GLU A 156 19.93 -9.14 -5.27
C GLU A 156 20.20 -8.28 -6.52
N ASP A 157 19.94 -8.80 -7.71
CA ASP A 157 20.22 -8.10 -8.98
C ASP A 157 19.24 -6.94 -9.16
N GLY A 158 19.77 -5.74 -9.36
CA GLY A 158 18.98 -4.50 -9.49
C GLY A 158 18.07 -4.44 -10.72
N ARG A 159 18.19 -5.37 -11.66
CA ARG A 159 17.28 -5.46 -12.82
C ARG A 159 15.90 -5.99 -12.45
N TYR A 160 15.78 -6.71 -11.33
CA TYR A 160 14.55 -7.41 -10.96
C TYR A 160 13.87 -6.75 -9.76
N SER A 161 12.56 -6.61 -9.85
CA SER A 161 11.73 -6.30 -8.68
C SER A 161 11.40 -7.59 -7.96
N VAL A 162 11.64 -7.63 -6.66
CA VAL A 162 11.58 -8.86 -5.86
C VAL A 162 10.79 -8.66 -4.59
N ILE A 163 9.97 -9.64 -4.25
CA ILE A 163 9.38 -9.79 -2.93
C ILE A 163 10.25 -10.79 -2.18
N ASP A 164 11.04 -10.31 -1.22
CA ASP A 164 11.95 -11.15 -0.45
C ASP A 164 11.43 -11.45 0.96
N TYR A 165 11.92 -12.56 1.52
CA TYR A 165 11.57 -13.02 2.86
C TYR A 165 12.76 -12.90 3.79
N LYS A 166 12.60 -12.13 4.87
CA LYS A 166 13.67 -11.88 5.82
C LYS A 166 13.45 -12.65 7.11
N ALA A 167 14.38 -13.52 7.46
CA ALA A 167 14.45 -14.19 8.76
C ALA A 167 14.93 -13.17 9.82
N SER A 168 14.02 -12.37 10.34
CA SER A 168 14.32 -11.35 11.35
C SER A 168 13.17 -11.17 12.33
N ASP A 169 13.47 -10.55 13.47
CA ASP A 169 12.54 -10.22 14.56
C ASP A 169 11.72 -8.94 14.30
N VAL A 170 11.94 -8.26 13.18
CA VAL A 170 11.16 -7.09 12.78
C VAL A 170 9.74 -7.54 12.41
N ALA A 171 8.73 -7.01 13.07
CA ALA A 171 7.33 -7.29 12.79
C ALA A 171 6.77 -6.28 11.78
N ASN A 172 7.31 -6.28 10.56
CA ASN A 172 6.92 -5.34 9.51
C ASN A 172 7.10 -5.93 8.10
N ALA A 173 6.45 -5.31 7.12
CA ALA A 173 6.79 -5.38 5.70
C ALA A 173 6.97 -3.94 5.18
N PHE A 174 7.75 -3.74 4.14
CA PHE A 174 7.86 -2.44 3.50
C PHE A 174 8.37 -2.56 2.07
N GLY A 175 7.82 -1.71 1.20
CA GLY A 175 8.25 -1.54 -0.18
C GLY A 175 9.27 -0.41 -0.34
N LYS A 176 10.28 -0.62 -1.17
CA LYS A 176 11.23 0.42 -1.61
C LYS A 176 11.17 0.56 -3.11
N ILE A 177 11.27 1.78 -3.61
CA ILE A 177 11.32 2.08 -5.03
C ILE A 177 12.64 2.78 -5.37
N LEU A 178 13.19 2.45 -6.53
CA LEU A 178 14.31 3.14 -7.15
C LEU A 178 13.79 3.87 -8.38
N CYS A 179 14.00 5.19 -8.44
CA CYS A 179 13.43 6.02 -9.49
C CYS A 179 14.51 6.73 -10.31
N ASP A 180 14.21 6.99 -11.58
CA ASP A 180 14.95 7.91 -12.42
C ASP A 180 14.72 9.35 -11.91
N PRO A 181 15.77 10.06 -11.44
CA PRO A 181 15.61 11.38 -10.86
C PRO A 181 15.15 12.46 -11.88
N ARG A 182 15.21 12.18 -13.19
CA ARG A 182 14.78 13.11 -14.24
C ARG A 182 13.26 13.13 -14.43
N SER A 183 12.54 12.05 -14.05
CA SER A 183 11.14 11.89 -14.42
C SER A 183 10.24 11.29 -13.34
N GLY A 184 10.82 10.75 -12.26
CA GLY A 184 10.07 9.95 -11.30
C GLY A 184 9.72 8.53 -11.79
N GLU A 185 10.26 8.10 -12.94
CA GLU A 185 10.05 6.73 -13.44
C GLU A 185 10.60 5.71 -12.45
N ILE A 186 9.74 4.82 -11.97
CA ILE A 186 10.19 3.69 -11.14
C ILE A 186 10.91 2.69 -12.06
N ILE A 187 12.15 2.36 -11.71
CA ILE A 187 12.99 1.44 -12.48
C ILE A 187 12.97 0.05 -11.83
N GLN A 188 12.94 0.02 -10.50
CA GLN A 188 12.97 -1.20 -9.72
C GLN A 188 12.21 -0.98 -8.40
N SER A 189 11.57 -2.02 -7.90
CA SER A 189 10.99 -2.04 -6.56
C SER A 189 11.38 -3.32 -5.82
N ARG A 190 11.50 -3.20 -4.51
CA ARG A 190 11.77 -4.34 -3.62
C ARG A 190 10.84 -4.29 -2.43
N ILE A 191 10.16 -5.40 -2.18
CA ILE A 191 9.26 -5.56 -1.02
C ILE A 191 9.93 -6.54 -0.06
N HIS A 192 10.18 -6.09 1.17
CA HIS A 192 10.74 -6.89 2.24
C HIS A 192 9.62 -7.38 3.15
N PHE A 193 9.44 -8.70 3.25
CA PHE A 193 8.52 -9.34 4.16
C PHE A 193 9.31 -10.01 5.30
N HIS A 194 9.12 -9.56 6.54
CA HIS A 194 9.85 -10.07 7.69
C HIS A 194 9.08 -11.17 8.42
N HIS A 195 9.78 -12.22 8.86
CA HIS A 195 9.18 -13.42 9.48
C HIS A 195 8.28 -13.09 10.68
N SER A 196 8.75 -12.22 11.58
CA SER A 196 8.00 -11.89 12.81
C SER A 196 6.72 -11.11 12.57
N LEU A 197 6.46 -10.65 11.33
CA LEU A 197 5.17 -10.09 10.95
C LEU A 197 4.03 -11.13 11.09
N LEU A 198 4.31 -12.41 10.90
CA LEU A 198 3.29 -13.48 11.04
C LEU A 198 2.66 -13.49 12.44
N GLN A 199 3.46 -13.25 13.50
CA GLN A 199 2.94 -13.16 14.86
C GLN A 199 2.03 -11.94 15.05
N LEU A 200 2.40 -10.81 14.45
CA LEU A 200 1.56 -9.60 14.48
C LEU A 200 0.24 -9.82 13.75
N LEU A 201 0.27 -10.44 12.56
CA LEU A 201 -0.93 -10.78 11.79
C LEU A 201 -1.86 -11.73 12.56
N GLN A 202 -1.31 -12.74 13.25
CA GLN A 202 -2.08 -13.60 14.13
C GLN A 202 -2.76 -12.82 15.25
N SER A 203 -2.04 -11.89 15.89
CA SER A 203 -2.60 -11.05 16.96
C SER A 203 -3.72 -10.15 16.43
N TRP A 204 -3.56 -9.52 15.27
CA TRP A 204 -4.61 -8.71 14.65
C TRP A 204 -5.85 -9.53 14.31
N TYR A 205 -5.63 -10.72 13.68
CA TYR A 205 -6.74 -11.59 13.30
C TYR A 205 -7.51 -12.09 14.53
N PHE A 206 -6.81 -12.41 15.64
CA PHE A 206 -7.46 -12.80 16.87
C PHE A 206 -8.25 -11.64 17.50
N VAL A 207 -7.62 -10.48 17.71
CA VAL A 207 -8.22 -9.37 18.46
C VAL A 207 -9.47 -8.83 17.77
N GLN A 208 -9.49 -8.74 16.45
CA GLN A 208 -10.62 -8.19 15.70
C GLN A 208 -11.53 -9.26 15.10
N GLY A 209 -11.01 -10.46 14.84
CA GLY A 209 -11.74 -11.53 14.14
C GLY A 209 -12.29 -12.63 15.03
N ALA A 210 -11.74 -12.88 16.24
CA ALA A 210 -12.18 -14.01 17.06
C ALA A 210 -13.67 -14.03 17.45
N PRO A 211 -14.37 -12.90 17.62
CA PRO A 211 -15.81 -12.89 17.79
C PRO A 211 -16.59 -13.37 16.56
N LEU A 212 -16.01 -13.18 15.36
CA LEU A 212 -16.68 -13.31 14.05
C LEU A 212 -16.30 -14.59 13.32
N ASP A 213 -15.06 -15.05 13.51
CA ASP A 213 -14.49 -16.25 12.89
C ASP A 213 -13.87 -17.16 13.94
N THR A 214 -14.38 -18.37 14.05
CA THR A 214 -13.85 -19.36 14.99
C THR A 214 -12.44 -19.83 14.62
N ALA A 215 -12.05 -19.77 13.34
CA ALA A 215 -10.70 -20.09 12.89
C ALA A 215 -9.64 -19.14 13.48
N ALA A 216 -10.02 -17.92 13.85
CA ALA A 216 -9.15 -16.96 14.53
C ALA A 216 -8.63 -17.46 15.90
N ARG A 217 -9.32 -18.43 16.50
CA ARG A 217 -9.01 -19.01 17.82
C ARG A 217 -7.98 -20.15 17.75
N SER A 218 -7.40 -20.40 16.57
CA SER A 218 -6.35 -21.41 16.36
C SER A 218 -4.95 -20.82 16.57
N PHE A 219 -4.07 -21.60 17.21
CA PHE A 219 -2.67 -21.22 17.47
C PHE A 219 -1.74 -22.38 17.09
N PRO A 220 -0.96 -22.26 16.00
CA PRO A 220 -0.91 -21.10 15.07
C PRO A 220 -2.19 -20.97 14.27
N LEU A 221 -2.38 -19.77 13.68
CA LEU A 221 -3.46 -19.47 12.74
C LEU A 221 -3.36 -20.40 11.52
N GLY A 222 -4.51 -20.86 11.02
CA GLY A 222 -4.56 -21.75 9.85
C GLY A 222 -3.92 -21.13 8.59
N GLU A 223 -3.47 -22.01 7.67
CA GLU A 223 -2.78 -21.56 6.44
C GLU A 223 -3.64 -20.59 5.63
N GLU A 224 -4.93 -20.87 5.50
CA GLU A 224 -5.83 -20.04 4.69
C GLU A 224 -6.00 -18.64 5.29
N GLN A 225 -6.27 -18.54 6.59
CA GLN A 225 -6.42 -17.25 7.28
C GLN A 225 -5.13 -16.45 7.25
N MET A 226 -4.01 -17.08 7.61
CA MET A 226 -2.70 -16.43 7.56
C MET A 226 -2.34 -16.02 6.13
N GLY A 227 -2.61 -16.88 5.16
CA GLY A 227 -2.37 -16.58 3.74
C GLY A 227 -3.19 -15.40 3.24
N ASN A 228 -4.45 -15.27 3.65
CA ASN A 228 -5.29 -14.12 3.31
C ASN A 228 -4.76 -12.82 3.95
N MET A 229 -4.23 -12.87 5.17
CA MET A 229 -3.57 -11.74 5.80
C MET A 229 -2.28 -11.36 5.07
N ILE A 230 -1.46 -12.35 4.65
CA ILE A 230 -0.27 -12.12 3.82
C ILE A 230 -0.65 -11.46 2.49
N ARG A 231 -1.70 -11.97 1.81
CA ARG A 231 -2.20 -11.38 0.57
C ARG A 231 -2.57 -9.91 0.75
N MET A 232 -3.27 -9.57 1.83
CA MET A 232 -3.62 -8.20 2.19
C MET A 232 -2.39 -7.31 2.32
N ILE A 233 -1.40 -7.74 3.13
CA ILE A 233 -0.16 -6.99 3.32
C ILE A 233 0.58 -6.80 1.99
N ILE A 234 0.73 -7.86 1.20
CA ILE A 234 1.40 -7.76 -0.12
C ILE A 234 0.64 -6.82 -1.06
N SER A 235 -0.71 -6.85 -1.06
CA SER A 235 -1.48 -5.88 -1.86
C SER A 235 -1.19 -4.44 -1.42
N HIS A 236 -1.07 -4.17 -0.13
CA HIS A 236 -0.70 -2.86 0.40
C HIS A 236 0.72 -2.45 -0.02
N GLU A 237 1.71 -3.32 0.20
CA GLU A 237 3.11 -3.02 -0.16
C GLU A 237 3.30 -2.83 -1.68
N VAL A 238 2.55 -3.56 -2.51
CA VAL A 238 2.53 -3.35 -3.96
C VAL A 238 1.96 -1.97 -4.30
N GLY A 239 0.97 -1.48 -3.56
CA GLY A 239 0.49 -0.11 -3.69
C GLY A 239 1.62 0.91 -3.55
N HIS A 240 2.50 0.74 -2.55
CA HIS A 240 3.71 1.56 -2.42
C HIS A 240 4.69 1.33 -3.57
N ALA A 241 4.85 0.11 -4.00
CA ALA A 241 5.74 -0.26 -5.10
C ALA A 241 5.31 0.26 -6.48
N ILE A 242 4.04 0.65 -6.63
CA ILE A 242 3.50 1.34 -7.81
C ILE A 242 3.35 2.85 -7.60
N GLY A 243 3.88 3.38 -6.51
CA GLY A 243 4.01 4.82 -6.24
C GLY A 243 2.98 5.41 -5.29
N LEU A 244 1.99 4.66 -4.80
CA LEU A 244 0.95 5.19 -3.92
C LEU A 244 1.46 5.41 -2.49
N THR A 245 1.03 6.51 -1.86
CA THR A 245 1.19 6.75 -0.41
C THR A 245 -0.01 6.20 0.37
N HIS A 246 0.07 6.20 1.71
CA HIS A 246 -1.09 5.89 2.53
C HIS A 246 -2.25 6.84 2.23
N ASN A 247 -3.48 6.30 2.30
CA ASN A 247 -4.73 7.06 2.19
C ASN A 247 -5.59 6.84 3.42
N PHE A 248 -5.38 7.60 4.49
CA PHE A 248 -6.19 7.53 5.73
C PHE A 248 -7.58 8.14 5.60
N GLY A 249 -8.00 8.53 4.40
CA GLY A 249 -9.38 8.90 4.08
C GLY A 249 -10.22 7.75 3.55
N GLY A 250 -9.61 6.58 3.33
CA GLY A 250 -10.25 5.42 2.70
C GLY A 250 -11.42 4.85 3.50
N THR A 251 -11.37 4.92 4.82
CA THR A 251 -12.41 4.42 5.72
C THR A 251 -13.61 5.34 5.84
N SER A 252 -13.42 6.65 5.69
CA SER A 252 -14.47 7.67 5.85
C SER A 252 -15.56 7.65 4.76
N GLY A 253 -15.39 6.83 3.72
CA GLY A 253 -16.30 6.75 2.58
C GLY A 253 -17.57 5.91 2.81
N PHE A 254 -17.62 5.11 3.89
CA PHE A 254 -18.71 4.16 4.16
C PHE A 254 -19.31 4.36 5.54
N SER A 255 -20.61 4.03 5.69
CA SER A 255 -21.28 4.04 7.00
C SER A 255 -21.14 2.72 7.73
N ALA A 256 -21.34 2.71 9.06
CA ALA A 256 -21.35 1.50 9.86
C ALA A 256 -22.38 0.46 9.37
N ASP A 257 -23.57 0.91 8.93
CA ASP A 257 -24.60 0.04 8.40
C ASP A 257 -24.17 -0.63 7.09
N GLN A 258 -23.47 0.10 6.21
CA GLN A 258 -22.89 -0.46 4.99
C GLN A 258 -21.82 -1.51 5.32
N LEU A 259 -21.00 -1.26 6.32
CA LEU A 259 -19.92 -2.16 6.76
C LEU A 259 -20.43 -3.45 7.43
N ARG A 260 -21.72 -3.51 7.81
CA ARG A 260 -22.41 -4.68 8.36
C ARG A 260 -23.31 -5.40 7.35
N ASN A 261 -23.29 -4.97 6.09
CA ASN A 261 -24.11 -5.53 5.04
C ASN A 261 -23.29 -6.43 4.10
N ALA A 262 -23.61 -7.73 4.05
CA ALA A 262 -22.85 -8.71 3.27
C ALA A 262 -22.81 -8.39 1.76
N ASP A 263 -23.91 -7.94 1.16
CA ASP A 263 -23.97 -7.65 -0.28
C ASP A 263 -23.21 -6.37 -0.63
N PHE A 264 -23.24 -5.39 0.28
CA PHE A 264 -22.38 -4.20 0.16
C PHE A 264 -20.91 -4.59 0.21
N LEU A 265 -20.49 -5.38 1.20
CA LEU A 265 -19.11 -5.82 1.38
C LEU A 265 -18.59 -6.66 0.20
N LYS A 266 -19.41 -7.55 -0.37
CA LYS A 266 -19.05 -8.30 -1.59
C LYS A 266 -18.71 -7.37 -2.74
N THR A 267 -19.45 -6.28 -2.90
CA THR A 267 -19.26 -5.35 -4.01
C THR A 267 -18.13 -4.36 -3.76
N ASN A 268 -18.09 -3.75 -2.55
CA ASN A 268 -17.26 -2.58 -2.27
C ASN A 268 -16.04 -2.87 -1.37
N GLY A 269 -16.03 -3.99 -0.60
CA GLY A 269 -15.11 -4.14 0.52
C GLY A 269 -15.52 -3.26 1.70
N HIS A 270 -14.64 -3.10 2.69
CA HIS A 270 -14.90 -2.29 3.87
C HIS A 270 -14.06 -0.99 3.95
N THR A 271 -13.25 -0.74 2.94
CA THR A 271 -12.48 0.50 2.75
C THR A 271 -12.48 0.88 1.27
N THR A 272 -12.33 2.16 0.96
CA THR A 272 -12.18 2.62 -0.41
C THR A 272 -10.73 2.51 -0.90
N SER A 273 -9.78 2.23 -0.01
CA SER A 273 -8.35 2.11 -0.34
C SER A 273 -7.67 1.04 0.52
N ILE A 274 -6.91 0.15 -0.13
CA ILE A 274 -6.00 -0.78 0.56
C ILE A 274 -4.80 -0.05 1.19
N MET A 275 -4.56 1.20 0.79
CA MET A 275 -3.50 2.03 1.34
C MET A 275 -3.86 2.65 2.69
N ASP A 276 -5.04 2.33 3.24
CA ASP A 276 -5.43 2.61 4.62
C ASP A 276 -5.04 1.44 5.54
N TYR A 277 -4.76 1.72 6.80
CA TYR A 277 -4.42 0.69 7.80
C TYR A 277 -5.68 0.11 8.46
N THR A 278 -6.63 -0.39 7.67
CA THR A 278 -7.93 -0.82 8.20
C THR A 278 -7.90 -2.13 8.97
N ARG A 279 -6.88 -2.97 8.81
CA ARG A 279 -6.81 -4.34 9.34
C ARG A 279 -8.07 -5.15 8.99
N LEU A 280 -8.89 -5.58 9.99
CA LEU A 280 -10.15 -6.28 9.74
C LEU A 280 -11.35 -5.37 9.96
N ASN A 281 -12.50 -5.74 9.38
CA ASN A 281 -13.77 -5.05 9.60
C ASN A 281 -14.32 -5.35 11.01
N TYR A 282 -13.88 -4.59 11.99
CA TYR A 282 -14.26 -4.73 13.39
C TYR A 282 -15.65 -4.18 13.73
N VAL A 283 -16.33 -3.54 12.77
CA VAL A 283 -17.69 -2.98 12.93
C VAL A 283 -18.75 -4.09 12.89
N VAL A 284 -18.47 -5.15 12.16
CA VAL A 284 -19.33 -6.34 12.07
C VAL A 284 -19.54 -6.95 13.45
N GLN A 285 -20.76 -7.41 13.72
CA GLN A 285 -21.12 -8.12 14.96
C GLN A 285 -21.41 -9.59 14.69
N PRO A 286 -21.30 -10.48 15.68
CA PRO A 286 -21.55 -11.93 15.49
C PRO A 286 -22.92 -12.24 14.87
N GLU A 287 -23.95 -11.46 15.19
CA GLU A 287 -25.31 -11.63 14.68
C GLU A 287 -25.49 -11.25 13.21
N ASP A 288 -24.55 -10.50 12.61
CA ASP A 288 -24.62 -10.06 11.21
C ASP A 288 -24.38 -11.21 10.23
N GLY A 289 -23.74 -12.32 10.68
CA GLY A 289 -23.48 -13.49 9.86
C GLY A 289 -22.60 -13.24 8.63
N ILE A 290 -21.67 -12.27 8.71
CA ILE A 290 -20.76 -11.92 7.63
C ILE A 290 -19.70 -13.02 7.48
N ALA A 291 -19.47 -13.45 6.25
CA ALA A 291 -18.44 -14.43 5.94
C ALA A 291 -17.03 -13.89 6.22
N PRO A 292 -16.10 -14.69 6.82
CA PRO A 292 -14.78 -14.23 7.26
C PRO A 292 -13.93 -13.57 6.18
N GLU A 293 -14.03 -14.01 4.93
CA GLU A 293 -13.30 -13.43 3.81
C GLU A 293 -13.70 -11.97 3.52
N LEU A 294 -14.90 -11.54 3.93
CA LEU A 294 -15.38 -10.16 3.78
C LEU A 294 -14.89 -9.23 4.89
N LEU A 295 -14.25 -9.78 5.92
CA LEU A 295 -13.64 -9.00 7.01
C LEU A 295 -12.27 -8.44 6.63
N ILE A 296 -11.66 -8.94 5.56
CA ILE A 296 -10.29 -8.57 5.14
C ILE A 296 -10.36 -7.48 4.07
N PRO A 297 -9.57 -6.40 4.18
CA PRO A 297 -9.57 -5.33 3.19
C PRO A 297 -9.02 -5.78 1.85
N ARG A 298 -9.43 -5.09 0.81
CA ARG A 298 -8.99 -5.31 -0.57
C ARG A 298 -8.78 -3.96 -1.28
N ILE A 299 -8.16 -4.01 -2.45
CA ILE A 299 -8.04 -2.85 -3.35
C ILE A 299 -9.43 -2.26 -3.55
N GLY A 300 -9.56 -0.97 -3.33
CA GLY A 300 -10.83 -0.25 -3.34
C GLY A 300 -10.96 0.73 -4.50
N VAL A 301 -12.10 1.40 -4.54
CA VAL A 301 -12.46 2.32 -5.63
C VAL A 301 -11.52 3.53 -5.72
N TYR A 302 -10.97 3.98 -4.59
CA TYR A 302 -9.95 5.04 -4.60
C TYR A 302 -8.65 4.55 -5.24
N ASP A 303 -8.21 3.33 -4.93
CA ASP A 303 -6.98 2.76 -5.50
C ASP A 303 -7.08 2.63 -7.02
N GLU A 304 -8.24 2.15 -7.51
CA GLU A 304 -8.54 2.09 -8.95
C GLU A 304 -8.46 3.47 -9.60
N TRP A 305 -9.05 4.49 -8.95
CA TRP A 305 -8.99 5.87 -9.41
C TRP A 305 -7.57 6.44 -9.38
N ALA A 306 -6.82 6.20 -8.31
CA ALA A 306 -5.45 6.68 -8.19
C ALA A 306 -4.55 6.08 -9.27
N VAL A 307 -4.71 4.77 -9.57
CA VAL A 307 -3.99 4.10 -10.67
C VAL A 307 -4.44 4.65 -12.03
N GLU A 308 -5.73 4.84 -12.24
CA GLU A 308 -6.23 5.47 -13.47
C GLU A 308 -5.59 6.85 -13.66
N TRP A 309 -5.64 7.71 -12.64
CA TRP A 309 -5.05 9.04 -12.68
C TRP A 309 -3.53 8.99 -12.90
N GLY A 310 -2.82 8.09 -12.24
CA GLY A 310 -1.37 7.98 -12.30
C GLY A 310 -0.83 7.39 -13.60
N TYR A 311 -1.59 6.50 -14.26
CA TYR A 311 -1.06 5.65 -15.35
C TYR A 311 -1.75 5.81 -16.69
N ARG A 312 -3.00 6.30 -16.75
CA ARG A 312 -3.67 6.53 -18.03
C ARG A 312 -2.93 7.56 -18.88
N LEU A 313 -2.76 7.26 -20.16
CA LEU A 313 -2.18 8.17 -21.15
C LEU A 313 -3.28 8.89 -21.92
N TYR A 314 -3.00 10.11 -22.31
CA TYR A 314 -3.95 10.94 -23.04
C TYR A 314 -3.41 11.33 -24.42
N PRO A 315 -4.26 11.32 -25.48
CA PRO A 315 -3.82 11.64 -26.82
C PRO A 315 -3.38 13.11 -26.91
N GLY A 316 -2.30 13.36 -27.67
CA GLY A 316 -1.82 14.71 -27.95
C GLY A 316 -1.04 15.40 -26.82
N VAL A 317 -0.92 14.78 -25.65
CA VAL A 317 -0.07 15.30 -24.55
C VAL A 317 1.40 15.13 -24.91
N LYS A 318 2.15 16.24 -24.86
CA LYS A 318 3.57 16.28 -25.20
C LYS A 318 4.47 16.59 -24.01
N ASP A 319 3.93 17.21 -22.97
CA ASP A 319 4.66 17.63 -21.77
C ASP A 319 3.78 17.62 -20.52
N ALA A 320 4.41 17.71 -19.37
CA ALA A 320 3.77 17.67 -18.06
C ALA A 320 2.77 18.82 -17.82
N ARG A 321 2.99 20.00 -18.42
CA ARG A 321 2.11 21.16 -18.20
C ARG A 321 0.76 20.99 -18.93
N GLN A 322 0.80 20.48 -20.18
CA GLN A 322 -0.41 20.18 -20.93
C GLN A 322 -1.24 19.10 -20.21
N GLU A 323 -0.57 18.08 -19.69
CA GLU A 323 -1.22 17.00 -18.96
C GLU A 323 -1.89 17.49 -17.67
N THR A 324 -1.23 18.37 -16.92
CA THR A 324 -1.73 18.88 -15.64
C THR A 324 -3.09 19.56 -15.77
N ALA A 325 -3.33 20.34 -16.81
CA ALA A 325 -4.61 21.04 -16.99
C ALA A 325 -5.78 20.08 -17.28
N LEU A 326 -5.48 18.94 -17.89
CA LEU A 326 -6.46 17.88 -18.15
C LEU A 326 -6.73 17.11 -16.85
N LEU A 327 -5.68 16.70 -16.13
CA LEU A 327 -5.77 15.94 -14.90
C LEU A 327 -6.47 16.72 -13.79
N ASP A 328 -6.22 18.03 -13.66
CA ASP A 328 -6.91 18.90 -12.70
C ASP A 328 -8.44 18.88 -12.89
N ARG A 329 -8.91 18.95 -14.13
CA ARG A 329 -10.36 18.86 -14.42
C ARG A 329 -10.95 17.51 -14.00
N LEU A 330 -10.23 16.41 -14.25
CA LEU A 330 -10.67 15.08 -13.84
C LEU A 330 -10.73 14.96 -12.32
N VAL A 331 -9.74 15.49 -11.60
CA VAL A 331 -9.74 15.47 -10.14
C VAL A 331 -10.90 16.29 -9.58
N VAL A 332 -11.20 17.47 -10.16
CA VAL A 332 -12.37 18.29 -9.75
C VAL A 332 -13.68 17.54 -9.95
N GLU A 333 -13.84 16.85 -11.07
CA GLU A 333 -15.02 16.03 -11.35
C GLU A 333 -15.15 14.89 -10.34
N LYS A 334 -14.09 14.12 -10.14
CA LYS A 334 -14.05 12.95 -9.27
C LYS A 334 -14.15 13.30 -7.78
N SER A 335 -13.71 14.48 -7.37
CA SER A 335 -13.80 14.94 -5.97
C SER A 335 -15.22 15.10 -5.43
N GLN A 336 -16.23 15.05 -6.30
CA GLN A 336 -17.64 15.04 -5.89
C GLN A 336 -18.05 13.70 -5.23
N ASP A 337 -17.32 12.61 -5.50
CA ASP A 337 -17.55 11.32 -4.86
C ASP A 337 -16.69 11.21 -3.57
N PRO A 338 -17.31 11.16 -2.39
CA PRO A 338 -16.56 11.08 -1.13
C PRO A 338 -15.71 9.81 -1.00
N ARG A 339 -16.03 8.75 -1.76
CA ARG A 339 -15.27 7.51 -1.77
C ARG A 339 -13.90 7.65 -2.44
N LEU A 340 -13.71 8.70 -3.24
CA LEU A 340 -12.46 9.00 -3.96
C LEU A 340 -11.60 10.04 -3.22
N ARG A 341 -11.91 10.29 -1.95
CA ARG A 341 -11.15 11.23 -1.12
C ARG A 341 -9.78 10.67 -0.76
N PHE A 342 -8.79 11.54 -0.86
CA PHE A 342 -7.45 11.27 -0.36
C PHE A 342 -7.27 11.96 1.00
N GLY A 343 -6.86 11.20 2.01
CA GLY A 343 -6.50 11.67 3.34
C GLY A 343 -5.02 11.48 3.61
N ARG A 344 -4.29 12.58 3.81
CA ARG A 344 -2.84 12.55 4.03
C ARG A 344 -2.52 12.12 5.46
N GLU A 345 -1.40 11.44 5.63
CA GLU A 345 -0.88 11.02 6.93
C GLU A 345 -0.50 12.22 7.84
N ASP A 346 -0.03 13.29 7.22
CA ASP A 346 0.41 14.51 7.90
C ASP A 346 -0.71 15.56 8.09
N THR A 347 -1.98 15.16 8.04
CA THR A 347 -3.13 16.01 8.31
C THR A 347 -3.73 15.70 9.70
N PRO A 348 -3.03 16.04 10.79
CA PRO A 348 -3.42 15.59 12.13
C PRO A 348 -4.72 16.24 12.64
N ALA A 349 -5.14 17.37 12.08
CA ALA A 349 -6.32 18.11 12.50
C ALA A 349 -7.61 17.58 11.90
N ASP A 350 -7.57 16.89 10.75
CA ASP A 350 -8.78 16.35 10.13
C ASP A 350 -9.17 15.01 10.75
N PRO A 351 -10.31 14.93 11.44
CA PRO A 351 -10.72 13.71 12.13
C PRO A 351 -11.21 12.60 11.19
N ARG A 352 -11.41 12.89 9.91
CA ARG A 352 -11.79 11.89 8.89
C ARG A 352 -10.59 11.08 8.40
N PHE A 353 -9.36 11.50 8.74
CA PHE A 353 -8.11 10.89 8.27
C PHE A 353 -7.38 10.27 9.45
N GLN A 354 -7.65 9.00 9.70
CA GLN A 354 -7.11 8.28 10.85
C GLN A 354 -6.65 6.88 10.41
N ALA A 355 -5.58 6.40 11.03
CA ALA A 355 -5.13 5.03 10.83
C ALA A 355 -5.99 4.06 11.67
N GLU A 356 -6.38 2.96 11.09
CA GLU A 356 -7.07 1.84 11.76
C GLU A 356 -8.47 2.16 12.30
N ASP A 357 -9.08 3.27 11.85
CA ASP A 357 -10.50 3.54 12.06
C ASP A 357 -11.36 2.89 10.97
N LEU A 358 -12.66 2.86 11.16
CA LEU A 358 -13.63 2.41 10.16
C LEU A 358 -14.89 3.26 10.24
N GLY A 359 -15.49 3.44 9.07
CA GLY A 359 -16.77 4.13 8.96
C GLY A 359 -16.66 5.65 9.02
N ASN A 360 -17.71 6.31 8.60
CA ASN A 360 -17.82 7.77 8.60
C ASN A 360 -18.27 8.37 9.93
N ASP A 361 -18.60 7.52 10.91
CA ASP A 361 -18.94 7.89 12.30
C ASP A 361 -18.11 7.02 13.26
N PRO A 362 -17.02 7.55 13.82
CA PRO A 362 -16.16 6.78 14.71
C PRO A 362 -16.82 6.47 16.06
N MET A 363 -17.83 7.20 16.49
CA MET A 363 -18.54 6.90 17.74
C MET A 363 -19.31 5.59 17.58
N ILE A 364 -20.08 5.44 16.51
CA ILE A 364 -20.82 4.21 16.22
C ILE A 364 -19.85 3.05 15.94
N ALA A 365 -18.88 3.26 15.05
CA ALA A 365 -17.93 2.22 14.66
C ALA A 365 -17.12 1.69 15.85
N ASN A 366 -16.59 2.58 16.69
CA ASN A 366 -15.80 2.16 17.85
C ASN A 366 -16.64 1.60 18.99
N GLN A 367 -17.91 2.01 19.16
CA GLN A 367 -18.83 1.36 20.08
C GLN A 367 -19.01 -0.13 19.71
N LEU A 368 -19.22 -0.42 18.44
CA LEU A 368 -19.32 -1.79 17.90
C LEU A 368 -18.00 -2.56 18.09
N GLY A 369 -16.86 -1.92 17.77
CA GLY A 369 -15.55 -2.50 18.00
C GLY A 369 -15.27 -2.81 19.46
N ILE A 370 -15.64 -1.94 20.39
CA ILE A 370 -15.50 -2.17 21.84
C ILE A 370 -16.40 -3.34 22.29
N ALA A 371 -17.60 -3.48 21.76
CA ALA A 371 -18.46 -4.64 22.05
C ALA A 371 -17.77 -5.96 21.66
N ASN A 372 -17.12 -6.00 20.50
CA ASN A 372 -16.31 -7.16 20.09
C ASN A 372 -15.11 -7.40 21.02
N LEU A 373 -14.38 -6.35 21.43
CA LEU A 373 -13.28 -6.49 22.39
C LEU A 373 -13.74 -7.02 23.76
N GLN A 374 -14.93 -6.65 24.19
CA GLN A 374 -15.54 -7.20 25.43
C GLN A 374 -15.78 -8.71 25.31
N LEU A 375 -16.21 -9.19 24.14
CA LEU A 375 -16.34 -10.63 23.88
C LEU A 375 -14.98 -11.32 23.91
N VAL A 376 -13.96 -10.74 23.25
CA VAL A 376 -12.59 -11.28 23.31
C VAL A 376 -12.10 -11.39 24.75
N MET A 377 -12.26 -10.35 25.55
CA MET A 377 -11.83 -10.37 26.97
C MET A 377 -12.61 -11.40 27.79
N LYS A 378 -13.92 -11.51 27.59
CA LYS A 378 -14.76 -12.49 28.29
C LYS A 378 -14.33 -13.92 28.03
N TYR A 379 -13.96 -14.26 26.80
CA TYR A 379 -13.63 -15.61 26.36
C TYR A 379 -12.14 -15.84 26.14
N LEU A 380 -11.26 -14.89 26.50
CA LEU A 380 -9.83 -14.93 26.21
C LEU A 380 -9.19 -16.26 26.65
N LYS A 381 -9.46 -16.71 27.88
CA LYS A 381 -8.94 -17.97 28.41
C LYS A 381 -9.43 -19.20 27.63
N GLU A 382 -10.71 -19.22 27.28
CA GLU A 382 -11.31 -20.30 26.52
C GLU A 382 -10.76 -20.36 25.10
N TRP A 383 -10.75 -19.20 24.41
CA TRP A 383 -10.34 -19.13 23.01
C TRP A 383 -8.84 -19.32 22.79
N THR A 384 -8.02 -19.05 23.82
CA THR A 384 -6.59 -19.37 23.77
C THR A 384 -6.28 -20.79 24.27
N GLY A 385 -7.28 -21.57 24.69
CA GLY A 385 -7.07 -22.88 25.29
C GLY A 385 -6.26 -22.82 26.60
N GLY A 386 -6.28 -21.67 27.28
CA GLY A 386 -5.55 -21.45 28.54
C GLY A 386 -4.02 -21.29 28.38
N ARG A 387 -3.51 -21.07 27.17
CA ARG A 387 -2.08 -20.82 26.93
C ARG A 387 -1.68 -19.48 27.55
N VAL A 388 -0.78 -19.51 28.52
CA VAL A 388 -0.46 -18.34 29.36
C VAL A 388 0.23 -17.24 28.55
N GLU A 389 1.16 -17.60 27.67
CA GLU A 389 1.93 -16.63 26.88
C GLU A 389 1.05 -15.91 25.88
N GLU A 390 0.20 -16.65 25.14
CA GLU A 390 -0.76 -16.08 24.20
C GLU A 390 -1.80 -15.22 24.93
N MET A 391 -2.29 -15.66 26.10
CA MET A 391 -3.20 -14.85 26.91
C MET A 391 -2.57 -13.52 27.30
N ALA A 392 -1.33 -13.52 27.76
CA ALA A 392 -0.63 -12.31 28.20
C ALA A 392 -0.41 -11.34 27.03
N LEU A 393 0.03 -11.87 25.89
CA LEU A 393 0.21 -11.08 24.66
C LEU A 393 -1.11 -10.47 24.19
N LEU A 394 -2.14 -11.30 24.01
CA LEU A 394 -3.42 -10.88 23.45
C LEU A 394 -4.21 -9.96 24.39
N HIS A 395 -4.10 -10.15 25.72
CA HIS A 395 -4.65 -9.20 26.69
C HIS A 395 -4.09 -7.79 26.47
N LYS A 396 -2.77 -7.70 26.28
CA LYS A 396 -2.08 -6.44 26.02
C LYS A 396 -2.56 -5.82 24.68
N GLU A 397 -2.69 -6.63 23.61
CA GLU A 397 -3.15 -6.18 22.29
C GLU A 397 -4.60 -5.70 22.33
N VAL A 398 -5.51 -6.37 23.04
CA VAL A 398 -6.88 -5.91 23.26
C VAL A 398 -6.90 -4.54 23.92
N PHE A 399 -6.06 -4.33 24.94
CA PHE A 399 -5.99 -3.04 25.64
C PHE A 399 -5.44 -1.93 24.73
N TYR A 400 -4.43 -2.23 23.88
CA TYR A 400 -3.94 -1.28 22.89
C TYR A 400 -5.01 -0.93 21.86
N GLN A 401 -5.77 -1.91 21.39
CA GLN A 401 -6.85 -1.69 20.44
C GLN A 401 -7.98 -0.85 21.05
N TYR A 402 -8.35 -1.10 22.30
CA TYR A 402 -9.32 -0.29 23.01
C TYR A 402 -8.89 1.19 23.12
N ARG A 403 -7.63 1.43 23.50
CA ARG A 403 -7.09 2.80 23.55
C ARG A 403 -7.12 3.48 22.18
N ARG A 404 -6.87 2.74 21.11
CA ARG A 404 -6.93 3.25 19.75
C ARG A 404 -8.35 3.69 19.39
N TYR A 405 -9.35 2.87 19.69
CA TYR A 405 -10.75 3.21 19.46
C TYR A 405 -11.16 4.48 20.22
N LEU A 406 -10.70 4.67 21.45
CA LEU A 406 -10.92 5.92 22.18
C LEU A 406 -10.21 7.11 21.49
N GLY A 407 -9.00 6.91 20.98
CA GLY A 407 -8.25 7.92 20.27
C GLY A 407 -8.97 8.43 19.02
N HIS A 408 -9.62 7.54 18.26
CA HIS A 408 -10.41 7.89 17.08
C HIS A 408 -11.56 8.86 17.44
N VAL A 409 -12.25 8.64 18.54
CA VAL A 409 -13.33 9.52 19.00
C VAL A 409 -12.77 10.85 19.49
N LEU A 410 -11.67 10.83 20.27
CA LEU A 410 -11.06 12.04 20.82
C LEU A 410 -10.55 13.00 19.72
N LYS A 411 -10.12 12.50 18.59
CA LYS A 411 -9.65 13.33 17.47
C LYS A 411 -10.77 14.20 16.87
N TRP A 412 -12.03 13.85 17.07
CA TRP A 412 -13.16 14.66 16.60
C TRP A 412 -13.39 15.90 17.45
N ILE A 413 -12.91 15.92 18.70
CA ILE A 413 -13.04 17.07 19.59
C ILE A 413 -12.09 18.18 19.12
N GLY A 414 -12.63 19.27 18.58
CA GLY A 414 -11.85 20.36 18.02
C GLY A 414 -11.20 20.05 16.67
N GLY A 415 -11.61 18.96 16.01
CA GLY A 415 -11.13 18.60 14.68
C GLY A 415 -11.53 19.63 13.62
N VAL A 416 -10.70 19.74 12.58
CA VAL A 416 -10.90 20.69 11.46
C VAL A 416 -10.90 19.92 10.15
N TYR A 417 -11.98 20.05 9.38
CA TYR A 417 -12.05 19.48 8.05
C TYR A 417 -11.17 20.26 7.06
N GLU A 418 -10.27 19.56 6.40
CA GLU A 418 -9.41 20.11 5.36
C GLU A 418 -9.86 19.61 3.99
N THR A 419 -10.14 20.53 3.07
CA THR A 419 -10.43 20.20 1.68
C THR A 419 -9.45 20.93 0.78
N PRO A 420 -8.46 20.24 0.20
CA PRO A 420 -7.51 20.86 -0.70
C PRO A 420 -8.24 21.49 -1.89
N ALA A 421 -8.01 22.78 -2.14
CA ALA A 421 -8.59 23.47 -3.27
C ALA A 421 -7.76 23.21 -4.53
N GLY A 422 -8.41 23.09 -5.71
CA GLY A 422 -7.71 23.06 -6.98
C GLY A 422 -6.94 24.36 -7.26
N LYS A 423 -5.97 24.32 -8.15
CA LYS A 423 -5.07 25.44 -8.48
C LYS A 423 -5.76 26.75 -8.86
N LYS A 424 -7.06 26.74 -9.20
CA LYS A 424 -7.86 27.91 -9.57
C LYS A 424 -8.74 28.47 -8.45
N VAL A 425 -8.80 27.82 -7.29
CA VAL A 425 -9.57 28.31 -6.14
C VAL A 425 -8.59 28.91 -5.17
N ASN A 426 -8.67 30.22 -4.94
CA ASN A 426 -7.85 30.90 -3.96
C ASN A 426 -8.30 30.47 -2.55
N GLY A 427 -7.45 29.66 -1.89
CA GLY A 427 -7.60 29.30 -0.49
C GLY A 427 -8.08 27.86 -0.24
N CYS A 428 -7.61 27.32 0.87
CA CYS A 428 -8.12 26.12 1.51
C CYS A 428 -9.38 26.48 2.29
N LEU A 429 -10.49 25.78 2.08
CA LEU A 429 -11.67 25.95 2.91
C LEU A 429 -11.50 25.11 4.19
N LEU A 430 -11.27 25.79 5.30
CA LEU A 430 -11.22 25.17 6.61
C LEU A 430 -12.63 25.22 7.23
N TYR A 431 -13.20 24.07 7.54
CA TYR A 431 -14.43 23.95 8.31
C TYR A 431 -14.13 23.33 9.66
N THR A 432 -14.52 24.00 10.73
CA THR A 432 -14.49 23.39 12.05
C THR A 432 -15.60 22.34 12.15
N SER A 433 -15.24 21.15 12.62
CA SER A 433 -16.24 20.16 13.03
C SER A 433 -17.12 20.77 14.12
N PRO A 434 -18.47 20.68 14.05
CA PRO A 434 -19.28 21.03 15.18
C PRO A 434 -18.83 20.15 16.36
N SER A 435 -18.47 20.80 17.46
CA SER A 435 -18.23 20.07 18.71
C SER A 435 -19.50 19.31 19.07
N PRO A 436 -19.42 18.01 19.43
CA PRO A 436 -20.57 17.26 19.91
C PRO A 436 -21.15 17.87 21.16
#